data_4d4f88e0944064220227fc237b05096d
#
_entry.id   4d4f88e0944064220227fc237b05096d
#
_cell.length_a   1.000
_cell.length_b   1.000
_cell.length_c   1.000
_cell.angle_alpha   90.00
_cell.angle_beta   90.00
_cell.angle_gamma   90.00
#
_symmetry.space_group_name_H-M   'P 1'
#
loop_
_entity.id
_entity.type
_entity.pdbx_description
1 polymer ?
#
loop_
_entity_poly.entity_id
_entity_poly.type
_entity_poly.pdbx_seq_one_letter_code
_entity_poly.pdbx_strand_id
1 'polypeptide(L)'
;MIKNIHHIGIVVRDFEKMLKFYGEAFGFKVLGVELNIPKEKAEEISRSKRPRPNTRVIMMQAGNCYLEIMGNPDASLRSSTDPAAGYVQLCIDVDDIDAEYARLKEIGMTFGAPAAVDFGHVKAVTGCDPEGNVIELVQTIRDWDCNLAELLPTRV
;
A
#
# COMPACT_ATOMS: atom_id res chain seq x y z
N MET A 1 6.42 -25.93 -2.59
CA MET A 1 7.22 -25.10 -1.65
C MET A 1 6.86 -23.64 -1.88
N ILE A 2 6.49 -22.91 -0.83
CA ILE A 2 6.22 -21.44 -0.92
C ILE A 2 7.58 -20.73 -0.99
N LYS A 3 7.74 -19.77 -1.90
CA LYS A 3 9.00 -19.02 -2.07
C LYS A 3 8.97 -17.70 -1.27
N ASN A 4 7.96 -16.87 -1.47
CA ASN A 4 7.82 -15.55 -0.84
C ASN A 4 6.39 -14.99 -1.03
N ILE A 5 6.12 -13.83 -0.45
CA ILE A 5 4.95 -13.01 -0.81
C ILE A 5 5.32 -12.27 -2.11
N HIS A 6 4.52 -12.47 -3.17
CA HIS A 6 4.80 -11.87 -4.48
C HIS A 6 4.37 -10.40 -4.55
N HIS A 7 3.13 -10.10 -4.21
CA HIS A 7 2.59 -8.73 -4.26
C HIS A 7 1.44 -8.55 -3.26
N ILE A 8 1.12 -7.27 -3.04
CA ILE A 8 -0.09 -6.83 -2.35
C ILE A 8 -0.96 -6.17 -3.41
N GLY A 9 -2.24 -6.55 -3.47
CA GLY A 9 -3.20 -5.97 -4.42
C GLY A 9 -4.13 -4.96 -3.76
N ILE A 10 -4.31 -3.81 -4.40
CA ILE A 10 -5.31 -2.81 -4.02
C ILE A 10 -6.23 -2.48 -5.18
N VAL A 11 -7.51 -2.23 -4.88
CA VAL A 11 -8.47 -1.74 -5.85
C VAL A 11 -8.63 -0.24 -5.65
N VAL A 12 -8.51 0.51 -6.75
CA VAL A 12 -8.60 1.98 -6.77
C VAL A 12 -9.67 2.45 -7.76
N ARG A 13 -10.30 3.58 -7.49
CA ARG A 13 -11.31 4.18 -8.38
C ARG A 13 -10.67 5.03 -9.46
N ASP A 14 -9.76 5.91 -9.07
CA ASP A 14 -9.01 6.78 -9.98
C ASP A 14 -7.60 6.22 -10.20
N PHE A 15 -7.49 5.36 -11.20
CA PHE A 15 -6.28 4.62 -11.50
C PHE A 15 -5.07 5.53 -11.73
N GLU A 16 -5.21 6.58 -12.54
CA GLU A 16 -4.10 7.48 -12.88
C GLU A 16 -3.65 8.31 -11.67
N LYS A 17 -4.61 8.82 -10.91
CA LYS A 17 -4.33 9.57 -9.68
C LYS A 17 -3.56 8.71 -8.68
N MET A 18 -3.95 7.45 -8.52
CA MET A 18 -3.31 6.57 -7.55
C MET A 18 -1.94 6.09 -8.00
N LEU A 19 -1.73 5.84 -9.30
CA LEU A 19 -0.39 5.58 -9.83
C LEU A 19 0.55 6.76 -9.57
N LYS A 20 0.08 7.96 -9.86
CA LYS A 20 0.85 9.19 -9.61
C LYS A 20 1.16 9.33 -8.11
N PHE A 21 0.15 9.16 -7.24
CA PHE A 21 0.32 9.26 -5.80
C PHE A 21 1.40 8.29 -5.27
N TYR A 22 1.29 6.99 -5.56
CA TYR A 22 2.26 6.00 -5.07
C TYR A 22 3.67 6.22 -5.64
N GLY A 23 3.77 6.71 -6.88
CA GLY A 23 5.05 7.10 -7.47
C GLY A 23 5.69 8.30 -6.79
N GLU A 24 4.94 9.38 -6.53
CA GLU A 24 5.43 10.61 -5.92
C GLU A 24 5.62 10.48 -4.40
N ALA A 25 4.68 9.82 -3.72
CA ALA A 25 4.69 9.66 -2.26
C ALA A 25 5.82 8.72 -1.79
N PHE A 26 5.97 7.57 -2.44
CA PHE A 26 6.84 6.50 -1.95
C PHE A 26 7.94 6.09 -2.94
N GLY A 27 8.05 6.76 -4.07
CA GLY A 27 9.04 6.42 -5.09
C GLY A 27 8.80 5.07 -5.76
N PHE A 28 7.57 4.54 -5.70
CA PHE A 28 7.25 3.26 -6.33
C PHE A 28 7.33 3.37 -7.84
N LYS A 29 7.93 2.38 -8.48
CA LYS A 29 8.21 2.38 -9.93
C LYS A 29 7.27 1.45 -10.65
N VAL A 30 6.58 1.96 -11.67
CA VAL A 30 5.76 1.14 -12.56
C VAL A 30 6.64 0.10 -13.27
N LEU A 31 6.20 -1.15 -13.26
CA LEU A 31 6.85 -2.25 -13.94
C LEU A 31 5.99 -2.77 -15.09
N GLY A 32 6.59 -2.78 -16.27
CA GLY A 32 6.00 -3.44 -17.43
C GLY A 32 4.81 -2.71 -18.04
N VAL A 33 3.98 -3.48 -18.72
CA VAL A 33 2.82 -3.01 -19.49
C VAL A 33 1.57 -3.15 -18.64
N GLU A 34 0.69 -2.15 -18.72
CA GLU A 34 -0.65 -2.24 -18.15
C GLU A 34 -1.42 -3.42 -18.81
N LEU A 35 -2.04 -4.22 -17.99
CA LEU A 35 -2.91 -5.31 -18.43
C LEU A 35 -4.38 -4.89 -18.29
N ASN A 36 -5.12 -5.04 -19.36
CA ASN A 36 -6.58 -4.96 -19.33
C ASN A 36 -7.13 -6.38 -19.23
N ILE A 37 -7.59 -6.77 -18.07
CA ILE A 37 -8.13 -8.10 -17.82
C ILE A 37 -9.62 -8.09 -18.19
N PRO A 38 -10.06 -8.85 -19.20
CA PRO A 38 -11.47 -8.98 -19.54
C PRO A 38 -12.28 -9.46 -18.34
N LYS A 39 -13.52 -9.01 -18.27
CA LYS A 39 -14.44 -9.34 -17.16
C LYS A 39 -14.52 -10.86 -16.91
N GLU A 40 -14.65 -11.65 -17.98
CA GLU A 40 -14.78 -13.10 -17.93
C GLU A 40 -13.54 -13.74 -17.29
N LYS A 41 -12.33 -13.25 -17.63
CA LYS A 41 -11.08 -13.72 -17.04
C LYS A 41 -10.92 -13.30 -15.58
N ALA A 42 -11.35 -12.08 -15.25
CA ALA A 42 -11.35 -11.63 -13.86
C ALA A 42 -12.30 -12.46 -12.98
N GLU A 43 -13.43 -12.89 -13.52
CA GLU A 43 -14.40 -13.76 -12.85
C GLU A 43 -13.86 -15.19 -12.65
N GLU A 44 -13.11 -15.74 -13.62
CA GLU A 44 -12.46 -17.06 -13.50
C GLU A 44 -11.42 -17.09 -12.38
N ILE A 45 -10.62 -16.03 -12.23
CA ILE A 45 -9.56 -15.95 -11.21
C ILE A 45 -10.13 -15.65 -9.83
N SER A 46 -11.16 -14.82 -9.77
CA SER A 46 -11.70 -14.30 -8.52
C SER A 46 -12.90 -15.14 -8.05
N ARG A 47 -12.75 -15.81 -6.92
CA ARG A 47 -13.91 -16.39 -6.19
C ARG A 47 -14.84 -15.33 -5.59
N SER A 48 -14.57 -14.05 -5.80
CA SER A 48 -15.43 -12.97 -5.37
C SER A 48 -16.70 -12.94 -6.22
N LYS A 49 -17.85 -13.05 -5.58
CA LYS A 49 -19.16 -12.90 -6.21
C LYS A 49 -19.47 -11.46 -6.65
N ARG A 50 -18.52 -10.52 -6.51
CA ARG A 50 -18.72 -9.15 -6.95
C ARG A 50 -18.38 -9.05 -8.44
N PRO A 51 -19.30 -8.54 -9.28
CA PRO A 51 -19.01 -8.28 -10.68
C PRO A 51 -17.80 -7.35 -10.76
N ARG A 52 -16.77 -7.75 -11.49
CA ARG A 52 -15.66 -6.87 -11.79
C ARG A 52 -15.80 -6.43 -13.24
N PRO A 53 -15.87 -5.11 -13.52
CA PRO A 53 -15.74 -4.62 -14.88
C PRO A 53 -14.35 -4.99 -15.44
N ASN A 54 -14.11 -4.72 -16.70
CA ASN A 54 -12.77 -4.82 -17.28
C ASN A 54 -11.78 -4.11 -16.36
N THR A 55 -10.88 -4.86 -15.76
CA THR A 55 -10.00 -4.33 -14.73
C THR A 55 -8.66 -3.97 -15.34
N ARG A 56 -8.30 -2.71 -15.27
CA ARG A 56 -6.93 -2.25 -15.56
C ARG A 56 -6.03 -2.70 -14.42
N VAL A 57 -4.91 -3.31 -14.76
CA VAL A 57 -3.96 -3.82 -13.76
C VAL A 57 -2.55 -3.36 -14.10
N ILE A 58 -1.83 -2.87 -13.14
CA ILE A 58 -0.41 -2.56 -13.25
C ILE A 58 0.33 -2.95 -12.00
N MET A 59 1.59 -3.34 -12.16
CA MET A 59 2.49 -3.61 -11.05
C MET A 59 3.42 -2.43 -10.80
N MET A 60 3.61 -2.09 -9.53
CA MET A 60 4.64 -1.16 -9.09
C MET A 60 5.65 -1.87 -8.20
N GLN A 61 6.93 -1.59 -8.37
CA GLN A 61 7.97 -2.04 -7.44
C GLN A 61 7.95 -1.14 -6.20
N ALA A 62 7.76 -1.74 -5.05
CA ALA A 62 7.65 -1.11 -3.75
C ALA A 62 8.76 -1.66 -2.83
N GLY A 63 10.00 -1.19 -3.02
CA GLY A 63 11.15 -1.69 -2.25
C GLY A 63 11.36 -3.20 -2.46
N ASN A 64 11.14 -3.96 -1.39
CA ASN A 64 11.28 -5.43 -1.36
C ASN A 64 10.00 -6.20 -1.75
N CYS A 65 8.93 -5.51 -2.12
CA CYS A 65 7.63 -6.07 -2.48
C CYS A 65 7.12 -5.45 -3.78
N TYR A 66 5.97 -5.94 -4.28
CA TYR A 66 5.26 -5.31 -5.38
C TYR A 66 3.87 -4.88 -4.93
N LEU A 67 3.41 -3.76 -5.46
CA LEU A 67 2.04 -3.29 -5.32
C LEU A 67 1.32 -3.49 -6.66
N GLU A 68 0.24 -4.29 -6.65
CA GLU A 68 -0.65 -4.46 -7.79
C GLU A 68 -1.80 -3.45 -7.66
N ILE A 69 -1.88 -2.51 -8.59
CA ILE A 69 -2.98 -1.55 -8.65
C ILE A 69 -4.00 -2.02 -9.66
N MET A 70 -5.23 -2.19 -9.21
CA MET A 70 -6.38 -2.65 -10.00
C MET A 70 -7.42 -1.53 -10.09
N GLY A 71 -7.63 -1.00 -11.29
CA GLY A 71 -8.60 0.07 -11.53
C GLY A 71 -10.04 -0.46 -11.54
N ASN A 72 -10.90 0.12 -10.71
CA ASN A 72 -12.34 -0.11 -10.74
C ASN A 72 -13.07 1.18 -10.37
N PRO A 73 -13.54 1.97 -11.34
CA PRO A 73 -14.19 3.26 -11.08
C PRO A 73 -15.49 3.14 -10.26
N ASP A 74 -16.11 1.95 -10.27
CA ASP A 74 -17.36 1.69 -9.53
C ASP A 74 -17.12 1.13 -8.12
N ALA A 75 -15.84 0.98 -7.70
CA ALA A 75 -15.54 0.51 -6.37
C ALA A 75 -16.05 1.50 -5.30
N SER A 76 -16.72 0.99 -4.28
CA SER A 76 -17.01 1.80 -3.09
C SER A 76 -15.70 2.08 -2.34
N LEU A 77 -15.50 3.34 -1.94
CA LEU A 77 -14.38 3.68 -1.07
C LEU A 77 -14.53 2.95 0.27
N ARG A 78 -13.43 2.48 0.83
CA ARG A 78 -13.42 1.94 2.18
C ARG A 78 -13.76 3.04 3.18
N SER A 79 -14.65 2.74 4.12
CA SER A 79 -14.77 3.55 5.32
C SER A 79 -13.62 3.19 6.26
N SER A 80 -12.75 4.14 6.53
CA SER A 80 -11.64 3.97 7.49
C SER A 80 -12.10 3.73 8.93
N THR A 81 -13.40 3.87 9.20
CA THR A 81 -14.00 3.73 10.53
C THR A 81 -14.59 2.35 10.79
N ASP A 82 -14.58 1.44 9.80
CA ASP A 82 -15.17 0.11 9.96
C ASP A 82 -14.10 -0.88 10.44
N PRO A 83 -14.15 -1.36 11.71
CA PRO A 83 -13.17 -2.31 12.27
C PRO A 83 -13.43 -3.73 11.75
N ALA A 84 -13.33 -3.92 10.43
CA ALA A 84 -13.47 -5.25 9.83
C ALA A 84 -12.23 -6.10 10.08
N ALA A 85 -12.42 -7.36 10.42
CA ALA A 85 -11.33 -8.32 10.48
C ALA A 85 -10.69 -8.51 9.09
N GLY A 86 -9.37 -8.65 9.02
CA GLY A 86 -8.62 -8.87 7.77
C GLY A 86 -7.40 -7.97 7.63
N TYR A 87 -6.93 -7.81 6.39
CA TYR A 87 -5.82 -6.90 6.08
C TYR A 87 -6.29 -5.46 6.23
N VAL A 88 -5.62 -4.71 7.10
CA VAL A 88 -6.06 -3.36 7.48
C VAL A 88 -5.22 -2.26 6.88
N GLN A 89 -3.91 -2.49 6.66
CA GLN A 89 -2.98 -1.44 6.27
C GLN A 89 -1.81 -1.94 5.43
N LEU A 90 -1.20 -1.03 4.68
CA LEU A 90 0.13 -1.15 4.13
C LEU A 90 1.10 -0.42 5.07
N CYS A 91 2.07 -1.13 5.64
CA CYS A 91 3.08 -0.52 6.50
C CYS A 91 4.35 -0.24 5.68
N ILE A 92 4.88 0.98 5.80
CA ILE A 92 6.06 1.48 5.08
C ILE A 92 7.11 1.90 6.09
N ASP A 93 8.28 1.30 6.00
CA ASP A 93 9.45 1.65 6.81
C ASP A 93 10.12 2.89 6.23
N VAL A 94 10.45 3.87 7.09
CA VAL A 94 11.05 5.15 6.73
C VAL A 94 12.21 5.51 7.65
N ASP A 95 13.16 6.26 7.13
CA ASP A 95 14.35 6.69 7.90
C ASP A 95 14.04 7.84 8.85
N ASP A 96 13.15 8.75 8.49
CA ASP A 96 12.75 9.93 9.27
C ASP A 96 11.23 10.15 9.16
N ILE A 97 10.50 9.65 10.16
CA ILE A 97 9.04 9.67 10.13
C ILE A 97 8.46 11.08 10.25
N ASP A 98 9.13 11.98 10.94
CA ASP A 98 8.64 13.36 11.14
C ASP A 98 8.77 14.16 9.84
N ALA A 99 9.88 13.99 9.10
CA ALA A 99 10.08 14.57 7.78
C ALA A 99 9.10 13.98 6.75
N GLU A 100 8.93 12.65 6.74
CA GLU A 100 8.01 11.96 5.84
C GLU A 100 6.54 12.29 6.12
N TYR A 101 6.15 12.45 7.39
CA TYR A 101 4.82 12.91 7.76
C TYR A 101 4.50 14.27 7.14
N ALA A 102 5.41 15.25 7.30
CA ALA A 102 5.22 16.58 6.73
C ALA A 102 5.13 16.54 5.20
N ARG A 103 6.06 15.85 4.55
CA ARG A 103 6.13 15.72 3.10
C ARG A 103 4.89 15.03 2.50
N LEU A 104 4.47 13.91 3.08
CA LEU A 104 3.34 13.12 2.58
C LEU A 104 2.02 13.83 2.74
N LYS A 105 1.88 14.65 3.77
CA LYS A 105 0.71 15.52 3.96
C LYS A 105 0.57 16.53 2.80
N GLU A 106 1.67 17.12 2.34
CA GLU A 106 1.68 18.03 1.18
C GLU A 106 1.31 17.31 -0.14
N ILE A 107 1.65 16.03 -0.27
CA ILE A 107 1.32 15.20 -1.46
C ILE A 107 -0.14 14.70 -1.42
N GLY A 108 -0.86 14.89 -0.32
CA GLY A 108 -2.28 14.56 -0.22
C GLY A 108 -2.61 13.35 0.63
N MET A 109 -1.66 12.83 1.40
CA MET A 109 -1.95 11.87 2.44
C MET A 109 -2.65 12.54 3.62
N THR A 110 -3.63 11.89 4.20
CA THR A 110 -4.32 12.37 5.41
C THR A 110 -3.91 11.53 6.61
N PHE A 111 -3.74 12.16 7.78
CA PHE A 111 -3.32 11.46 9.00
C PHE A 111 -4.36 11.60 10.09
N GLY A 112 -4.56 10.53 10.86
CA GLY A 112 -5.49 10.49 11.99
C GLY A 112 -4.95 11.12 13.26
N ALA A 113 -3.62 11.25 13.38
CA ALA A 113 -2.93 11.86 14.51
C ALA A 113 -2.13 13.09 14.07
N PRO A 114 -1.89 14.09 14.96
CA PRO A 114 -1.16 15.31 14.63
C PRO A 114 0.34 15.10 14.46
N ALA A 115 0.88 13.98 14.93
CA ALA A 115 2.28 13.57 14.84
C ALA A 115 2.44 12.06 15.01
N ALA A 116 3.63 11.56 14.71
CA ALA A 116 3.99 10.17 15.01
C ALA A 116 4.07 9.94 16.52
N VAL A 117 3.71 8.73 16.94
CA VAL A 117 3.74 8.29 18.35
C VAL A 117 5.00 7.47 18.56
N ASP A 118 5.73 7.78 19.63
CA ASP A 118 6.91 7.03 20.06
C ASP A 118 6.51 5.88 20.99
N PHE A 119 6.79 4.65 20.58
CA PHE A 119 6.57 3.42 21.35
C PHE A 119 7.85 2.90 22.01
N GLY A 120 8.93 3.71 22.03
CA GLY A 120 10.20 3.40 22.68
C GLY A 120 11.20 2.64 21.82
N HIS A 121 10.75 1.86 20.84
CA HIS A 121 11.57 1.10 19.89
C HIS A 121 11.27 1.50 18.43
N VAL A 122 10.04 1.91 18.18
CA VAL A 122 9.59 2.46 16.92
C VAL A 122 8.82 3.74 17.15
N LYS A 123 8.84 4.64 16.18
CA LYS A 123 7.81 5.65 15.98
C LYS A 123 6.86 5.17 14.90
N ALA A 124 5.57 5.41 15.06
CA ALA A 124 4.57 5.05 14.07
C ALA A 124 3.48 6.10 13.93
N VAL A 125 2.92 6.21 12.73
CA VAL A 125 1.72 7.01 12.47
C VAL A 125 0.93 6.38 11.34
N THR A 126 -0.41 6.38 11.49
CA THR A 126 -1.32 5.86 10.49
C THR A 126 -2.01 7.01 9.76
N GLY A 127 -2.10 6.88 8.46
CA GLY A 127 -2.80 7.79 7.57
C GLY A 127 -3.55 7.06 6.47
N CYS A 128 -4.07 7.82 5.53
CA CYS A 128 -4.76 7.28 4.36
C CYS A 128 -4.23 7.92 3.07
N ASP A 129 -4.18 7.12 2.02
CA ASP A 129 -3.99 7.62 0.67
C ASP A 129 -5.21 8.45 0.20
N PRO A 130 -5.18 9.08 -0.99
CA PRO A 130 -6.30 9.92 -1.47
C PRO A 130 -7.64 9.19 -1.69
N GLU A 131 -7.65 7.86 -1.62
CA GLU A 131 -8.86 7.03 -1.73
C GLU A 131 -9.25 6.33 -0.43
N GLY A 132 -8.54 6.63 0.68
CA GLY A 132 -8.86 6.11 2.01
C GLY A 132 -8.24 4.74 2.32
N ASN A 133 -7.31 4.23 1.50
CA ASN A 133 -6.55 3.03 1.86
C ASN A 133 -5.59 3.37 3.00
N VAL A 134 -5.60 2.54 4.05
CA VAL A 134 -4.81 2.80 5.25
C VAL A 134 -3.35 2.50 5.01
N ILE A 135 -2.49 3.46 5.36
CA ILE A 135 -1.04 3.36 5.30
C ILE A 135 -0.47 3.71 6.66
N GLU A 136 0.36 2.84 7.19
CA GLU A 136 1.16 3.11 8.38
C GLU A 136 2.58 3.45 7.97
N LEU A 137 3.14 4.50 8.56
CA LEU A 137 4.58 4.79 8.51
C LEU A 137 5.21 4.31 9.81
N VAL A 138 6.35 3.67 9.70
CA VAL A 138 7.14 3.17 10.85
C VAL A 138 8.59 3.60 10.68
N GLN A 139 9.17 4.11 11.75
CA GLN A 139 10.61 4.32 11.88
C GLN A 139 11.14 3.53 13.05
N THR A 140 12.09 2.64 12.80
CA THR A 140 12.83 1.95 13.87
C THR A 140 13.81 2.92 14.52
N ILE A 141 13.70 3.13 15.86
CA ILE A 141 14.53 4.09 16.62
C ILE A 141 15.53 3.42 17.57
N ARG A 142 15.39 2.13 17.77
CA ARG A 142 16.35 1.29 18.54
C ARG A 142 16.45 -0.08 17.90
N ASP A 143 17.66 -0.63 17.93
CA ASP A 143 17.86 -2.02 17.64
C ASP A 143 17.03 -2.86 18.61
N TRP A 144 16.12 -3.62 18.07
CA TRP A 144 15.34 -4.58 18.81
C TRP A 144 15.68 -5.97 18.28
N ASP A 145 15.59 -6.99 19.16
CA ASP A 145 15.79 -8.40 18.78
C ASP A 145 14.87 -8.91 17.64
N CYS A 146 14.04 -8.02 17.09
CA CYS A 146 13.10 -8.25 16.01
C CYS A 146 13.20 -7.20 14.88
N ASN A 147 14.37 -6.65 14.60
CA ASN A 147 14.53 -5.81 13.41
C ASN A 147 14.21 -6.61 12.15
N LEU A 148 13.00 -6.41 11.62
CA LEU A 148 12.52 -7.15 10.45
C LEU A 148 13.43 -6.99 9.23
N ALA A 149 14.11 -5.84 9.09
CA ALA A 149 15.04 -5.60 7.99
C ALA A 149 16.27 -6.51 8.07
N GLU A 150 16.71 -6.88 9.27
CA GLU A 150 17.84 -7.82 9.47
C GLU A 150 17.42 -9.28 9.33
N LEU A 151 16.14 -9.57 9.60
CA LEU A 151 15.59 -10.92 9.47
C LEU A 151 15.26 -11.30 8.02
N LEU A 152 15.16 -10.32 7.12
CA LEU A 152 14.97 -10.60 5.70
C LEU A 152 16.31 -11.01 5.08
N PRO A 153 16.44 -12.23 4.52
CA PRO A 153 17.65 -12.62 3.83
C PRO A 153 17.93 -11.63 2.71
N THR A 154 19.11 -11.01 2.75
CA THR A 154 19.60 -10.22 1.63
C THR A 154 19.48 -11.08 0.38
N ARG A 155 18.67 -10.64 -0.58
CA ARG A 155 18.57 -11.31 -1.86
C ARG A 155 19.96 -11.27 -2.52
N VAL A 156 20.60 -12.42 -2.61
CA VAL A 156 21.76 -12.66 -3.46
C VAL A 156 21.29 -12.67 -4.92
#